data_e5a990676313b5b450c2a1f099264dd4
#
_entry.id   e5a990676313b5b450c2a1f099264dd4
#
_cell.length_a   1.000
_cell.length_b   1.000
_cell.length_c   1.000
_cell.angle_alpha   90.00
_cell.angle_beta   90.00
_cell.angle_gamma   90.00
#
_symmetry.space_group_name_H-M   'P 1'
#
loop_
_entity.id
_entity.type
_entity.pdbx_description
1 polymer ?
#
loop_
_entity_poly.entity_id
_entity_poly.type
_entity_poly.pdbx_seq_one_letter_code
_entity_poly.pdbx_strand_id
1 'polypeptide(L)'
;MMNTHTRDEEYMGLALNLAKRGRGLTSPNPLVGAVIVKNNKIIGRGYHKYFGGEHAEVVAIKDAGGSRKVKGSTLYVNLEPCAHLDKKTPPCVPLIINSGIKRVVVAMKDPNPQVNGLGIKKLRDAGIECTVGVLEEEAKELNKCYIKYITKREPYVILKSAISLDGKIATHAGDSKWITSEKARSIVYKLRSEVDAILVGINTIEKDDPLLTTHGYGKKEPYRVVVDPFFRIPTGARVLSSAVKEPPKTIIISSAKHLNKRKKKCELLCRRGVMIEKLELKKNNRIDFTEIVKILANKYNVASLLIEGGGTTNAYALEDGVVDEVWLFVAPIIIGGREAITFVEGAGVEKVEEAIKLHNIKIKNIGKEVLLIGKILAL
;
A
#
# COMPACT_ATOMS: atom_id res chain seq x y z
N MET A 1 -36.31 7.69 18.40
CA MET A 1 -34.93 7.97 18.85
C MET A 1 -34.02 7.05 18.05
N MET A 2 -33.13 7.58 17.20
CA MET A 2 -32.09 6.77 16.55
C MET A 2 -31.20 6.15 17.65
N ASN A 3 -30.94 4.85 17.52
CA ASN A 3 -30.09 4.11 18.46
C ASN A 3 -28.69 4.75 18.49
N THR A 4 -28.09 4.95 19.66
CA THR A 4 -26.73 5.53 19.81
C THR A 4 -25.69 4.82 18.97
N HIS A 5 -25.84 3.52 18.74
CA HIS A 5 -24.96 2.69 17.90
C HIS A 5 -24.97 3.18 16.43
N THR A 6 -26.11 3.49 15.87
CA THR A 6 -26.26 3.95 14.46
C THR A 6 -25.60 5.33 14.25
N ARG A 7 -25.62 6.20 15.27
CA ARG A 7 -24.94 7.52 15.20
C ARG A 7 -23.43 7.43 15.33
N ASP A 8 -22.93 6.55 16.19
CA ASP A 8 -21.49 6.33 16.31
C ASP A 8 -20.90 5.80 15.00
N GLU A 9 -21.60 4.90 14.31
CA GLU A 9 -21.20 4.41 12.98
C GLU A 9 -21.20 5.51 11.92
N GLU A 10 -22.21 6.40 11.94
CA GLU A 10 -22.28 7.54 11.00
C GLU A 10 -21.05 8.47 11.17
N TYR A 11 -20.74 8.91 12.39
CA TYR A 11 -19.61 9.79 12.64
C TYR A 11 -18.27 9.10 12.43
N MET A 12 -18.16 7.80 12.75
CA MET A 12 -16.97 7.00 12.44
C MET A 12 -16.78 6.82 10.94
N GLY A 13 -17.84 6.61 10.18
CA GLY A 13 -17.82 6.59 8.71
C GLY A 13 -17.26 7.89 8.11
N LEU A 14 -17.62 9.04 8.69
CA LEU A 14 -17.03 10.31 8.31
C LEU A 14 -15.54 10.41 8.65
N ALA A 15 -15.12 9.93 9.82
CA ALA A 15 -13.70 9.88 10.19
C ALA A 15 -12.89 8.99 9.24
N LEU A 16 -13.41 7.80 8.89
CA LEU A 16 -12.82 6.92 7.89
C LEU A 16 -12.70 7.57 6.50
N ASN A 17 -13.72 8.32 6.09
CA ASN A 17 -13.70 9.04 4.80
C ASN A 17 -12.68 10.20 4.79
N LEU A 18 -12.49 10.88 5.93
CA LEU A 18 -11.42 11.87 6.08
C LEU A 18 -10.04 11.22 6.02
N ALA A 19 -9.85 10.08 6.69
CA ALA A 19 -8.60 9.32 6.69
C ALA A 19 -8.13 8.95 5.26
N LYS A 20 -9.05 8.57 4.37
CA LYS A 20 -8.76 8.25 2.96
C LYS A 20 -8.06 9.38 2.20
N ARG A 21 -8.21 10.64 2.62
CA ARG A 21 -7.56 11.81 1.98
C ARG A 21 -6.04 11.82 2.15
N GLY A 22 -5.51 11.08 3.14
CA GLY A 22 -4.07 10.92 3.37
C GLY A 22 -3.38 9.86 2.50
N ARG A 23 -4.12 9.11 1.66
CA ARG A 23 -3.57 8.04 0.82
C ARG A 23 -2.41 8.52 -0.05
N GLY A 24 -1.38 7.69 -0.14
CA GLY A 24 -0.15 7.96 -0.89
C GLY A 24 0.80 8.96 -0.23
N LEU A 25 0.39 9.68 0.84
CA LEU A 25 1.19 10.73 1.46
C LEU A 25 1.63 10.42 2.90
N THR A 26 0.89 9.58 3.64
CA THR A 26 1.15 9.33 5.06
C THR A 26 2.12 8.18 5.32
N SER A 27 2.30 7.27 4.36
CA SER A 27 3.15 6.09 4.52
C SER A 27 4.58 6.44 4.99
N PRO A 28 5.15 5.66 5.92
CA PRO A 28 4.65 4.42 6.53
C PRO A 28 3.66 4.64 7.70
N ASN A 29 3.26 5.88 8.01
CA ASN A 29 2.25 6.17 9.03
C ASN A 29 0.85 5.71 8.61
N PRO A 30 -0.05 5.42 9.57
CA PRO A 30 -1.42 5.03 9.28
C PRO A 30 -2.25 6.16 8.68
N LEU A 31 -3.33 5.79 8.00
CA LEU A 31 -4.39 6.69 7.58
C LEU A 31 -5.32 6.95 8.77
N VAL A 32 -5.28 8.18 9.28
CA VAL A 32 -6.08 8.57 10.44
C VAL A 32 -6.96 9.77 10.11
N GLY A 33 -8.21 9.67 10.50
CA GLY A 33 -9.20 10.74 10.43
C GLY A 33 -9.92 10.90 11.77
N ALA A 34 -10.30 12.12 12.07
CA ALA A 34 -10.95 12.47 13.33
C ALA A 34 -12.13 13.42 13.10
N VAL A 35 -13.21 13.21 13.86
CA VAL A 35 -14.41 14.06 13.87
C VAL A 35 -14.75 14.38 15.31
N ILE A 36 -15.03 15.66 15.62
CA ILE A 36 -15.45 16.11 16.94
C ILE A 36 -16.90 16.54 16.88
N VAL A 37 -17.72 15.96 17.76
CA VAL A 37 -19.17 16.20 17.84
C VAL A 37 -19.55 16.77 19.20
N LYS A 38 -20.34 17.85 19.22
CA LYS A 38 -20.91 18.45 20.43
C LYS A 38 -22.37 18.79 20.17
N ASN A 39 -23.27 18.41 21.09
CA ASN A 39 -24.71 18.64 20.96
C ASN A 39 -25.25 18.16 19.58
N ASN A 40 -24.85 16.96 19.15
CA ASN A 40 -25.20 16.37 17.84
C ASN A 40 -24.76 17.20 16.61
N LYS A 41 -23.87 18.16 16.78
CA LYS A 41 -23.29 18.94 15.67
C LYS A 41 -21.80 18.65 15.55
N ILE A 42 -21.33 18.45 14.32
CA ILE A 42 -19.90 18.35 14.05
C ILE A 42 -19.30 19.74 14.19
N ILE A 43 -18.32 19.87 15.08
CA ILE A 43 -17.63 21.13 15.36
C ILE A 43 -16.16 21.13 14.90
N GLY A 44 -15.60 19.95 14.58
CA GLY A 44 -14.23 19.86 14.07
C GLY A 44 -13.99 18.59 13.25
N ARG A 45 -13.14 18.70 12.23
CA ARG A 45 -12.73 17.63 11.34
C ARG A 45 -11.22 17.68 11.14
N GLY A 46 -10.58 16.51 11.11
CA GLY A 46 -9.15 16.42 10.86
C GLY A 46 -8.76 15.11 10.20
N TYR A 47 -7.62 15.11 9.55
CA TYR A 47 -6.99 13.87 9.07
C TYR A 47 -5.48 14.07 9.04
N HIS A 48 -4.73 12.97 9.16
CA HIS A 48 -3.29 12.97 8.98
C HIS A 48 -2.96 13.19 7.51
N LYS A 49 -2.36 14.35 7.17
CA LYS A 49 -2.23 14.79 5.79
C LYS A 49 -1.04 14.17 5.07
N TYR A 50 0.10 14.03 5.75
CA TYR A 50 1.35 13.53 5.18
C TYR A 50 2.29 13.05 6.29
N PHE A 51 3.25 12.22 5.94
CA PHE A 51 4.27 11.70 6.87
C PHE A 51 5.01 12.83 7.59
N GLY A 52 5.05 12.78 8.92
CA GLY A 52 5.64 13.82 9.76
C GLY A 52 4.77 15.05 10.02
N GLY A 53 3.57 15.10 9.42
CA GLY A 53 2.58 16.15 9.69
C GLY A 53 1.80 15.93 10.99
N GLU A 54 0.91 16.88 11.33
CA GLU A 54 0.06 16.80 12.51
C GLU A 54 -0.90 15.60 12.46
N HIS A 55 -1.17 15.03 13.63
CA HIS A 55 -2.14 13.94 13.75
C HIS A 55 -3.58 14.44 13.57
N ALA A 56 -4.47 13.54 13.18
CA ALA A 56 -5.86 13.87 12.87
C ALA A 56 -6.60 14.55 14.04
N GLU A 57 -6.34 14.12 15.26
CA GLU A 57 -6.93 14.64 16.49
C GLU A 57 -6.53 16.11 16.72
N VAL A 58 -5.23 16.42 16.52
CA VAL A 58 -4.70 17.81 16.62
C VAL A 58 -5.38 18.69 15.60
N VAL A 59 -5.47 18.23 14.34
CA VAL A 59 -6.12 18.97 13.26
C VAL A 59 -7.60 19.20 13.56
N ALA A 60 -8.32 18.19 14.07
CA ALA A 60 -9.73 18.29 14.39
C ALA A 60 -10.00 19.27 15.56
N ILE A 61 -9.14 19.28 16.59
CA ILE A 61 -9.24 20.24 17.72
C ILE A 61 -8.99 21.66 17.24
N LYS A 62 -8.01 21.88 16.35
CA LYS A 62 -7.75 23.20 15.75
C LYS A 62 -8.93 23.68 14.89
N ASP A 63 -9.48 22.78 14.06
CA ASP A 63 -10.65 23.09 13.20
C ASP A 63 -11.89 23.47 14.02
N ALA A 64 -12.05 22.88 15.21
CA ALA A 64 -13.12 23.24 16.16
C ALA A 64 -12.93 24.61 16.87
N GLY A 65 -11.81 25.29 16.65
CA GLY A 65 -11.47 26.54 17.32
C GLY A 65 -10.70 26.37 18.64
N GLY A 66 -10.05 25.21 18.84
CA GLY A 66 -9.14 24.91 19.95
C GLY A 66 -9.79 24.24 21.16
N SER A 67 -8.96 23.92 22.15
CA SER A 67 -9.31 23.08 23.31
C SER A 67 -10.53 23.55 24.08
N ARG A 68 -10.72 24.87 24.26
CA ARG A 68 -11.88 25.42 25.00
C ARG A 68 -13.22 25.08 24.33
N LYS A 69 -13.27 25.06 23.01
CA LYS A 69 -14.50 24.77 22.23
C LYS A 69 -14.92 23.33 22.30
N VAL A 70 -13.94 22.40 22.36
CA VAL A 70 -14.20 20.96 22.36
C VAL A 70 -14.51 20.38 23.75
N LYS A 71 -14.43 21.17 24.82
CA LYS A 71 -14.77 20.72 26.17
C LYS A 71 -16.18 20.10 26.22
N GLY A 72 -16.30 18.88 26.78
CA GLY A 72 -17.57 18.16 26.90
C GLY A 72 -18.05 17.51 25.59
N SER A 73 -17.25 17.49 24.52
CA SER A 73 -17.57 16.85 23.22
C SER A 73 -17.22 15.37 23.19
N THR A 74 -17.61 14.70 22.07
CA THR A 74 -17.18 13.35 21.70
C THR A 74 -16.21 13.44 20.53
N LEU A 75 -15.08 12.76 20.62
CA LEU A 75 -14.11 12.56 19.54
C LEU A 75 -14.30 11.17 18.92
N TYR A 76 -14.47 11.11 17.62
CA TYR A 76 -14.45 9.91 16.79
C TYR A 76 -13.13 9.83 16.04
N VAL A 77 -12.40 8.75 16.16
CA VAL A 77 -11.10 8.51 15.51
C VAL A 77 -10.98 7.06 15.08
N ASN A 78 -10.54 6.82 13.84
CA ASN A 78 -10.50 5.46 13.31
C ASN A 78 -9.33 4.60 13.83
N LEU A 79 -8.37 5.20 14.54
CA LEU A 79 -7.25 4.51 15.16
C LEU A 79 -7.04 5.02 16.58
N GLU A 80 -6.61 4.15 17.48
CA GLU A 80 -6.27 4.50 18.88
C GLU A 80 -5.34 5.71 18.96
N PRO A 81 -5.67 6.76 19.75
CA PRO A 81 -4.82 7.91 19.97
C PRO A 81 -3.49 7.54 20.62
N CYS A 82 -2.38 8.02 20.06
CA CYS A 82 -1.04 7.67 20.50
C CYS A 82 -0.71 8.23 21.90
N ALA A 83 -0.01 7.40 22.72
CA ALA A 83 0.33 7.69 24.11
C ALA A 83 1.83 7.68 24.42
N HIS A 84 2.71 7.30 23.45
CA HIS A 84 4.15 7.17 23.66
C HIS A 84 4.90 8.43 23.24
N LEU A 85 6.05 8.68 23.92
CA LEU A 85 6.83 9.91 23.80
C LEU A 85 7.90 9.87 22.69
N ASP A 86 8.33 8.67 22.27
CA ASP A 86 9.39 8.51 21.23
C ASP A 86 8.88 8.78 19.81
N LYS A 87 8.38 10.00 19.58
CA LYS A 87 7.91 10.45 18.26
C LYS A 87 8.34 11.88 17.97
N LYS A 88 8.39 12.20 16.67
CA LYS A 88 8.66 13.57 16.16
C LYS A 88 7.55 14.57 16.54
N THR A 89 6.33 14.07 16.82
CA THR A 89 5.15 14.88 17.21
C THR A 89 4.71 14.53 18.63
N PRO A 90 4.23 15.51 19.43
CA PRO A 90 3.70 15.23 20.75
C PRO A 90 2.56 14.20 20.71
N PRO A 91 2.41 13.35 21.75
CA PRO A 91 1.34 12.35 21.81
C PRO A 91 -0.05 13.02 21.88
N CYS A 92 -1.06 12.36 21.26
CA CYS A 92 -2.42 12.89 21.21
C CYS A 92 -3.19 12.76 22.53
N VAL A 93 -2.90 11.72 23.33
CA VAL A 93 -3.62 11.44 24.59
C VAL A 93 -3.58 12.61 25.57
N PRO A 94 -2.42 13.23 25.91
CA PRO A 94 -2.40 14.41 26.79
C PRO A 94 -3.20 15.59 26.23
N LEU A 95 -3.17 15.82 24.91
CA LEU A 95 -3.93 16.89 24.28
C LEU A 95 -5.44 16.65 24.42
N ILE A 96 -5.91 15.42 24.21
CA ILE A 96 -7.33 15.05 24.35
C ILE A 96 -7.79 15.27 25.78
N ILE A 97 -7.01 14.82 26.79
CA ILE A 97 -7.31 14.99 28.22
C ILE A 97 -7.40 16.48 28.58
N ASN A 98 -6.37 17.26 28.23
CA ASN A 98 -6.28 18.69 28.54
C ASN A 98 -7.36 19.51 27.82
N SER A 99 -7.90 19.01 26.70
CA SER A 99 -9.00 19.64 25.97
C SER A 99 -10.38 19.43 26.63
N GLY A 100 -10.48 18.59 27.65
CA GLY A 100 -11.73 18.30 28.35
C GLY A 100 -12.77 17.58 27.48
N ILE A 101 -12.35 16.80 26.49
CA ILE A 101 -13.20 15.89 25.73
C ILE A 101 -13.76 14.85 26.70
N LYS A 102 -15.09 14.61 26.65
CA LYS A 102 -15.77 13.72 27.60
C LYS A 102 -15.80 12.26 27.15
N ARG A 103 -15.86 12.02 25.83
CA ARG A 103 -15.98 10.69 25.25
C ARG A 103 -15.08 10.54 24.03
N VAL A 104 -14.44 9.39 23.85
CA VAL A 104 -13.67 9.02 22.68
C VAL A 104 -14.20 7.71 22.11
N VAL A 105 -14.56 7.70 20.83
CA VAL A 105 -14.99 6.52 20.08
C VAL A 105 -13.87 6.16 19.10
N VAL A 106 -13.36 4.94 19.23
CA VAL A 106 -12.23 4.42 18.48
C VAL A 106 -12.69 3.26 17.60
N ALA A 107 -12.33 3.26 16.31
CA ALA A 107 -12.67 2.12 15.46
C ALA A 107 -11.81 0.90 15.78
N MET A 108 -10.48 1.04 15.79
CA MET A 108 -9.57 -0.06 16.07
C MET A 108 -8.44 0.33 17.04
N LYS A 109 -7.97 -0.61 17.84
CA LYS A 109 -6.73 -0.44 18.61
C LYS A 109 -5.54 -0.32 17.67
N ASP A 110 -4.51 0.39 18.11
CA ASP A 110 -3.25 0.44 17.35
C ASP A 110 -2.56 -0.94 17.41
N PRO A 111 -2.31 -1.60 16.26
CA PRO A 111 -1.64 -2.89 16.24
C PRO A 111 -0.15 -2.81 16.60
N ASN A 112 0.41 -1.61 16.74
CA ASN A 112 1.79 -1.41 17.18
C ASN A 112 1.97 -1.98 18.59
N PRO A 113 2.87 -2.98 18.80
CA PRO A 113 3.10 -3.58 20.11
C PRO A 113 3.46 -2.58 21.22
N GLN A 114 4.05 -1.43 20.85
CA GLN A 114 4.41 -0.35 21.77
C GLN A 114 3.21 0.51 22.23
N VAL A 115 2.07 0.40 21.56
CA VAL A 115 0.87 1.21 21.83
C VAL A 115 -0.27 0.37 22.35
N ASN A 116 -0.69 -0.59 21.61
CA ASN A 116 -1.74 -1.60 21.79
C ASN A 116 -2.58 -1.48 23.08
N GLY A 117 -3.52 -0.53 23.10
CA GLY A 117 -4.44 -0.30 24.22
C GLY A 117 -3.94 0.69 25.27
N LEU A 118 -2.66 1.13 25.23
CA LEU A 118 -2.12 2.08 26.21
C LEU A 118 -2.78 3.46 26.12
N GLY A 119 -3.11 3.92 24.92
CA GLY A 119 -3.80 5.20 24.71
C GLY A 119 -5.20 5.16 25.30
N ILE A 120 -5.96 4.12 24.99
CA ILE A 120 -7.32 3.90 25.53
C ILE A 120 -7.29 3.79 27.04
N LYS A 121 -6.33 3.03 27.62
CA LYS A 121 -6.16 2.91 29.06
C LYS A 121 -5.94 4.28 29.70
N LYS A 122 -4.97 5.07 29.22
CA LYS A 122 -4.67 6.40 29.78
C LYS A 122 -5.87 7.37 29.69
N LEU A 123 -6.67 7.28 28.63
CA LEU A 123 -7.90 8.08 28.49
C LEU A 123 -8.93 7.67 29.55
N ARG A 124 -9.15 6.38 29.77
CA ARG A 124 -10.06 5.86 30.81
C ARG A 124 -9.59 6.21 32.23
N ASP A 125 -8.30 6.07 32.50
CA ASP A 125 -7.69 6.44 33.80
C ASP A 125 -7.87 7.94 34.10
N ALA A 126 -7.98 8.79 33.07
CA ALA A 126 -8.28 10.21 33.17
C ALA A 126 -9.80 10.52 33.24
N GLY A 127 -10.66 9.52 33.35
CA GLY A 127 -12.11 9.68 33.44
C GLY A 127 -12.84 9.92 32.10
N ILE A 128 -12.19 9.70 30.96
CA ILE A 128 -12.80 9.81 29.64
C ILE A 128 -13.49 8.49 29.26
N GLU A 129 -14.77 8.56 28.90
CA GLU A 129 -15.51 7.41 28.36
C GLU A 129 -14.92 6.96 27.03
N CYS A 130 -14.57 5.67 26.91
CA CYS A 130 -13.99 5.11 25.68
C CYS A 130 -14.79 3.92 25.14
N THR A 131 -15.37 4.07 23.94
CA THR A 131 -15.98 3.02 23.14
C THR A 131 -14.99 2.56 22.07
N VAL A 132 -14.84 1.25 21.85
CA VAL A 132 -13.88 0.68 20.89
C VAL A 132 -14.59 -0.34 20.01
N GLY A 133 -14.22 -0.44 18.74
CA GLY A 133 -14.71 -1.45 17.81
C GLY A 133 -15.77 -0.94 16.81
N VAL A 134 -16.05 0.35 16.79
CA VAL A 134 -17.04 0.93 15.85
C VAL A 134 -16.47 0.99 14.44
N LEU A 135 -17.01 0.22 13.50
CA LEU A 135 -16.50 0.02 12.14
C LEU A 135 -15.04 -0.47 12.11
N GLU A 136 -14.73 -1.44 12.97
CA GLU A 136 -13.39 -1.95 13.14
C GLU A 136 -12.82 -2.60 11.86
N GLU A 137 -13.63 -3.39 11.16
CA GLU A 137 -13.19 -4.08 9.94
C GLU A 137 -12.92 -3.10 8.79
N GLU A 138 -13.69 -2.04 8.67
CA GLU A 138 -13.45 -0.96 7.70
C GLU A 138 -12.16 -0.19 8.03
N ALA A 139 -11.89 0.02 9.32
CA ALA A 139 -10.65 0.66 9.77
C ALA A 139 -9.42 -0.21 9.52
N LYS A 140 -9.52 -1.53 9.76
CA LYS A 140 -8.48 -2.51 9.43
C LYS A 140 -8.22 -2.59 7.93
N GLU A 141 -9.28 -2.67 7.12
CA GLU A 141 -9.14 -2.69 5.66
C GLU A 141 -8.49 -1.41 5.12
N LEU A 142 -8.85 -0.25 5.67
CA LEU A 142 -8.24 1.03 5.31
C LEU A 142 -6.76 1.07 5.64
N ASN A 143 -6.34 0.48 6.75
CA ASN A 143 -4.98 0.52 7.29
C ASN A 143 -4.20 -0.78 7.09
N LYS A 144 -4.63 -1.69 6.20
CA LYS A 144 -4.00 -3.00 5.99
C LYS A 144 -2.49 -2.92 5.72
N CYS A 145 -2.04 -1.92 4.96
CA CYS A 145 -0.62 -1.70 4.68
C CYS A 145 0.15 -1.33 5.96
N TYR A 146 -0.38 -0.41 6.75
CA TYR A 146 0.19 -0.03 8.05
C TYR A 146 0.23 -1.22 9.00
N ILE A 147 -0.87 -1.97 9.12
CA ILE A 147 -0.99 -3.13 10.01
C ILE A 147 0.11 -4.14 9.70
N LYS A 148 0.24 -4.58 8.45
CA LYS A 148 1.29 -5.55 8.06
C LYS A 148 2.69 -4.99 8.33
N TYR A 149 2.93 -3.75 7.94
CA TYR A 149 4.23 -3.11 8.12
C TYR A 149 4.64 -2.99 9.59
N ILE A 150 3.75 -2.57 10.48
CA ILE A 150 4.09 -2.36 11.89
C ILE A 150 4.21 -3.66 12.69
N THR A 151 3.46 -4.70 12.30
CA THR A 151 3.45 -6.00 12.99
C THR A 151 4.49 -6.99 12.46
N LYS A 152 4.74 -7.01 11.14
CA LYS A 152 5.63 -7.98 10.49
C LYS A 152 6.92 -7.38 9.92
N ARG A 153 7.02 -6.06 9.83
CA ARG A 153 8.10 -5.35 9.11
C ARG A 153 8.23 -5.77 7.65
N GLU A 154 7.09 -5.97 7.02
CA GLU A 154 6.94 -6.32 5.61
C GLU A 154 5.92 -5.40 4.95
N PRO A 155 6.06 -5.10 3.64
CA PRO A 155 5.05 -4.34 2.92
C PRO A 155 3.81 -5.20 2.69
N TYR A 156 2.65 -4.55 2.56
CA TYR A 156 1.46 -5.18 1.99
C TYR A 156 1.63 -5.26 0.47
N VAL A 157 1.61 -6.46 -0.07
CA VAL A 157 1.94 -6.74 -1.47
C VAL A 157 0.69 -6.96 -2.30
N ILE A 158 0.47 -6.12 -3.30
CA ILE A 158 -0.61 -6.22 -4.28
C ILE A 158 0.00 -6.71 -5.60
N LEU A 159 -0.45 -7.87 -6.10
CA LEU A 159 -0.12 -8.35 -7.43
C LEU A 159 -1.20 -7.88 -8.39
N LYS A 160 -0.85 -7.10 -9.40
CA LYS A 160 -1.78 -6.60 -10.40
C LYS A 160 -1.44 -7.13 -11.78
N SER A 161 -2.46 -7.62 -12.48
CA SER A 161 -2.33 -7.99 -13.89
C SER A 161 -3.52 -7.52 -14.72
N ALA A 162 -3.27 -7.29 -16.02
CA ALA A 162 -4.31 -7.07 -17.02
C ALA A 162 -4.28 -8.25 -17.98
N ILE A 163 -5.39 -8.95 -18.11
CA ILE A 163 -5.48 -10.23 -18.83
C ILE A 163 -6.63 -10.23 -19.84
N SER A 164 -6.47 -11.04 -20.87
CA SER A 164 -7.59 -11.50 -21.71
C SER A 164 -8.53 -12.45 -20.93
N LEU A 165 -9.68 -12.76 -21.46
CA LEU A 165 -10.63 -13.69 -20.83
C LEU A 165 -10.03 -15.10 -20.65
N ASP A 166 -9.11 -15.49 -21.54
CA ASP A 166 -8.37 -16.76 -21.48
C ASP A 166 -7.03 -16.65 -20.73
N GLY A 167 -6.83 -15.60 -19.89
CA GLY A 167 -5.73 -15.49 -18.95
C GLY A 167 -4.38 -15.05 -19.52
N LYS A 168 -4.34 -14.47 -20.73
CA LYS A 168 -3.11 -14.04 -21.39
C LYS A 168 -2.79 -12.58 -21.10
N ILE A 169 -1.49 -12.27 -20.90
CA ILE A 169 -0.97 -10.90 -20.72
C ILE A 169 -0.24 -10.37 -21.97
N ALA A 170 0.01 -11.22 -22.94
CA ALA A 170 0.57 -10.86 -24.24
C ALA A 170 0.29 -11.99 -25.24
N THR A 171 0.41 -11.68 -26.56
CA THR A 171 0.41 -12.68 -27.63
C THR A 171 1.71 -13.49 -27.60
N HIS A 172 1.79 -14.56 -28.42
CA HIS A 172 3.03 -15.34 -28.61
C HIS A 172 4.19 -14.49 -29.16
N ALA A 173 3.89 -13.42 -29.93
CA ALA A 173 4.87 -12.48 -30.43
C ALA A 173 5.28 -11.41 -29.41
N GLY A 174 4.67 -11.41 -28.20
CA GLY A 174 4.97 -10.46 -27.13
C GLY A 174 4.20 -9.14 -27.20
N ASP A 175 3.24 -9.00 -28.12
CA ASP A 175 2.37 -7.79 -28.15
C ASP A 175 1.38 -7.81 -26.97
N SER A 176 1.40 -6.73 -26.18
CA SER A 176 0.59 -6.56 -24.96
C SER A 176 -0.22 -5.26 -24.95
N LYS A 177 -0.12 -4.43 -26.01
CA LYS A 177 -0.70 -3.06 -26.04
C LYS A 177 -1.85 -2.97 -27.04
N TRP A 178 -3.11 -2.74 -26.59
CA TRP A 178 -3.56 -2.56 -25.20
C TRP A 178 -4.58 -3.65 -24.90
N ILE A 179 -4.34 -4.46 -23.87
CA ILE A 179 -5.30 -5.48 -23.43
C ILE A 179 -6.50 -4.82 -22.76
N THR A 180 -6.28 -3.77 -21.97
CA THR A 180 -7.33 -3.08 -21.21
C THR A 180 -7.51 -1.61 -21.65
N SER A 181 -8.71 -1.09 -21.39
CA SER A 181 -9.12 0.27 -21.73
C SER A 181 -8.33 1.35 -20.96
N GLU A 182 -8.43 2.59 -21.41
CA GLU A 182 -7.90 3.76 -20.72
C GLU A 182 -8.51 3.92 -19.32
N LYS A 183 -9.81 3.62 -19.18
CA LYS A 183 -10.50 3.66 -17.87
C LYS A 183 -9.88 2.68 -16.88
N ALA A 184 -9.56 1.46 -17.29
CA ALA A 184 -8.87 0.49 -16.45
C ALA A 184 -7.45 0.97 -16.10
N ARG A 185 -6.69 1.51 -17.09
CA ARG A 185 -5.36 2.07 -16.83
C ARG A 185 -5.38 3.25 -15.88
N SER A 186 -6.39 4.11 -15.92
CA SER A 186 -6.52 5.23 -14.97
C SER A 186 -6.66 4.77 -13.51
N ILE A 187 -7.36 3.64 -13.28
CA ILE A 187 -7.45 3.01 -11.96
C ILE A 187 -6.07 2.52 -11.50
N VAL A 188 -5.28 1.94 -12.41
CA VAL A 188 -3.92 1.50 -12.11
C VAL A 188 -3.00 2.69 -11.79
N TYR A 189 -3.08 3.80 -12.54
CA TYR A 189 -2.30 5.00 -12.25
C TYR A 189 -2.65 5.60 -10.88
N LYS A 190 -3.94 5.58 -10.53
CA LYS A 190 -4.37 5.96 -9.19
C LYS A 190 -3.79 5.00 -8.13
N LEU A 191 -3.85 3.68 -8.34
CA LEU A 191 -3.26 2.70 -7.43
C LEU A 191 -1.75 2.94 -7.26
N ARG A 192 -1.01 3.23 -8.35
CA ARG A 192 0.41 3.60 -8.29
C ARG A 192 0.67 4.81 -7.42
N SER A 193 -0.24 5.78 -7.39
CA SER A 193 -0.12 6.97 -6.55
C SER A 193 -0.40 6.72 -5.06
N GLU A 194 -1.00 5.58 -4.73
CA GLU A 194 -1.38 5.20 -3.36
C GLU A 194 -0.36 4.24 -2.72
N VAL A 195 0.54 3.61 -3.50
CA VAL A 195 1.58 2.69 -3.01
C VAL A 195 2.95 3.35 -2.86
N ASP A 196 3.83 2.74 -2.07
CA ASP A 196 5.19 3.24 -1.86
C ASP A 196 6.18 2.78 -2.92
N ALA A 197 5.94 1.60 -3.50
CA ALA A 197 6.82 1.03 -4.52
C ALA A 197 6.05 0.26 -5.58
N ILE A 198 6.59 0.26 -6.82
CA ILE A 198 6.14 -0.57 -7.95
C ILE A 198 7.30 -1.47 -8.32
N LEU A 199 7.04 -2.79 -8.45
CA LEU A 199 8.05 -3.78 -8.80
C LEU A 199 7.72 -4.43 -10.14
N VAL A 200 8.74 -4.55 -10.99
CA VAL A 200 8.70 -5.31 -12.25
C VAL A 200 9.95 -6.19 -12.39
N GLY A 201 9.85 -7.23 -13.18
CA GLY A 201 11.01 -8.00 -13.62
C GLY A 201 11.73 -7.34 -14.80
N ILE A 202 13.00 -7.69 -15.01
CA ILE A 202 13.83 -7.16 -16.09
C ILE A 202 13.22 -7.39 -17.48
N ASN A 203 12.54 -8.50 -17.70
CA ASN A 203 11.90 -8.78 -19.00
C ASN A 203 10.84 -7.72 -19.37
N THR A 204 10.12 -7.15 -18.40
CA THR A 204 9.18 -6.04 -18.61
C THR A 204 9.92 -4.77 -19.04
N ILE A 205 11.11 -4.50 -18.49
CA ILE A 205 11.93 -3.35 -18.92
C ILE A 205 12.44 -3.54 -20.34
N GLU A 206 12.94 -4.74 -20.66
CA GLU A 206 13.50 -5.04 -21.99
C GLU A 206 12.44 -5.01 -23.11
N LYS A 207 11.18 -5.42 -22.79
CA LYS A 207 10.08 -5.48 -23.78
C LYS A 207 9.31 -4.16 -23.91
N ASP A 208 8.96 -3.55 -22.80
CA ASP A 208 7.99 -2.44 -22.78
C ASP A 208 8.63 -1.07 -22.52
N ASP A 209 9.85 -1.05 -22.00
CA ASP A 209 10.60 0.13 -21.55
C ASP A 209 9.72 1.16 -20.80
N PRO A 210 9.04 0.75 -19.71
CA PRO A 210 8.06 1.58 -19.04
C PRO A 210 8.73 2.65 -18.17
N LEU A 211 8.03 3.77 -17.95
CA LEU A 211 8.42 4.81 -16.98
C LEU A 211 8.10 4.42 -15.54
N LEU A 212 7.08 3.59 -15.31
CA LEU A 212 6.53 3.21 -14.00
C LEU A 212 6.16 4.43 -13.14
N THR A 213 5.59 5.45 -13.73
CA THR A 213 5.14 6.68 -13.06
C THR A 213 3.66 6.61 -12.73
N THR A 214 3.20 7.57 -11.92
CA THR A 214 1.78 7.77 -11.61
C THR A 214 1.01 8.46 -12.73
N HIS A 215 1.67 8.89 -13.80
CA HIS A 215 1.08 9.68 -14.89
C HIS A 215 0.31 10.92 -14.40
N GLY A 216 0.78 11.55 -13.32
CA GLY A 216 0.17 12.77 -12.76
C GLY A 216 -1.02 12.53 -11.83
N TYR A 217 -1.39 11.29 -11.53
CA TYR A 217 -2.49 10.97 -10.61
C TYR A 217 -2.18 11.21 -9.13
N GLY A 218 -0.94 11.45 -8.77
CA GLY A 218 -0.53 11.63 -7.37
C GLY A 218 0.41 12.82 -7.17
N LYS A 219 0.64 13.15 -5.89
CA LYS A 219 1.61 14.19 -5.49
C LYS A 219 3.01 13.64 -5.22
N LYS A 220 3.16 12.31 -5.15
CA LYS A 220 4.41 11.61 -4.86
C LYS A 220 4.57 10.47 -5.86
N GLU A 221 5.75 10.31 -6.41
CA GLU A 221 6.09 9.14 -7.22
C GLU A 221 6.59 8.00 -6.32
N PRO A 222 6.15 6.75 -6.55
CA PRO A 222 6.62 5.58 -5.83
C PRO A 222 8.07 5.22 -6.20
N TYR A 223 8.73 4.42 -5.36
CA TYR A 223 9.95 3.73 -5.76
C TYR A 223 9.67 2.83 -6.97
N ARG A 224 10.60 2.79 -7.92
CA ARG A 224 10.58 1.88 -9.07
C ARG A 224 11.58 0.76 -8.83
N VAL A 225 11.09 -0.44 -8.60
CA VAL A 225 11.92 -1.59 -8.25
C VAL A 225 12.03 -2.51 -9.46
N VAL A 226 13.25 -2.80 -9.89
CA VAL A 226 13.53 -3.71 -11.01
C VAL A 226 14.28 -4.93 -10.47
N VAL A 227 13.67 -6.10 -10.59
CA VAL A 227 14.32 -7.38 -10.26
C VAL A 227 15.08 -7.86 -11.50
N ASP A 228 16.40 -7.78 -11.43
CA ASP A 228 17.33 -8.10 -12.53
C ASP A 228 18.46 -9.00 -12.03
N PRO A 229 18.23 -10.31 -11.86
CA PRO A 229 19.19 -11.24 -11.30
C PRO A 229 20.57 -11.21 -11.99
N PHE A 230 20.58 -10.92 -13.29
CA PHE A 230 21.78 -10.95 -14.14
C PHE A 230 22.33 -9.56 -14.50
N PHE A 231 21.76 -8.50 -13.96
CA PHE A 231 22.14 -7.11 -14.21
C PHE A 231 22.15 -6.73 -15.69
N ARG A 232 21.08 -7.12 -16.41
CA ARG A 232 20.90 -6.90 -17.86
C ARG A 232 20.41 -5.51 -18.21
N ILE A 233 19.73 -4.81 -17.29
CA ILE A 233 19.06 -3.53 -17.55
C ILE A 233 19.87 -2.61 -18.46
N PRO A 234 19.30 -2.10 -19.56
CA PRO A 234 19.97 -1.11 -20.41
C PRO A 234 20.23 0.20 -19.66
N THR A 235 21.40 0.82 -19.86
CA THR A 235 21.73 2.11 -19.20
C THR A 235 20.88 3.28 -19.66
N GLY A 236 20.19 3.13 -20.80
CA GLY A 236 19.24 4.09 -21.36
C GLY A 236 17.77 3.81 -21.04
N ALA A 237 17.46 2.75 -20.26
CA ALA A 237 16.08 2.39 -19.95
C ALA A 237 15.31 3.56 -19.30
N ARG A 238 14.07 3.80 -19.74
CA ARG A 238 13.25 4.94 -19.32
C ARG A 238 12.95 4.93 -17.81
N VAL A 239 12.90 3.78 -17.18
CA VAL A 239 12.74 3.64 -15.72
C VAL A 239 13.88 4.29 -14.94
N LEU A 240 15.05 4.47 -15.56
CA LEU A 240 16.24 5.13 -14.97
C LEU A 240 16.24 6.66 -15.19
N SER A 241 15.31 7.18 -15.99
CA SER A 241 15.28 8.60 -16.31
C SER A 241 14.66 9.43 -15.19
N SER A 242 15.17 10.66 -15.04
CA SER A 242 14.63 11.70 -14.15
C SER A 242 13.48 12.49 -14.80
N ALA A 243 12.72 11.90 -15.71
CA ALA A 243 11.64 12.57 -16.45
C ALA A 243 10.53 13.19 -15.56
N VAL A 244 10.62 13.07 -14.26
CA VAL A 244 9.77 13.71 -13.25
C VAL A 244 10.64 14.67 -12.43
N LYS A 245 10.08 15.77 -11.96
CA LYS A 245 10.76 16.85 -11.21
C LYS A 245 11.56 16.40 -9.96
N GLU A 246 11.39 15.15 -9.52
CA GLU A 246 12.18 14.54 -8.45
C GLU A 246 13.22 13.55 -9.01
N PRO A 247 14.39 13.39 -8.36
CA PRO A 247 15.38 12.38 -8.78
C PRO A 247 14.75 10.99 -8.83
N PRO A 248 15.18 10.14 -9.77
CA PRO A 248 14.58 8.82 -9.94
C PRO A 248 14.80 7.97 -8.69
N LYS A 249 13.72 7.58 -8.03
CA LYS A 249 13.74 6.64 -6.91
C LYS A 249 13.76 5.21 -7.46
N THR A 250 14.75 4.88 -8.28
CA THR A 250 14.86 3.55 -8.89
C THR A 250 15.79 2.67 -8.10
N ILE A 251 15.31 1.48 -7.74
CA ILE A 251 16.05 0.43 -7.02
C ILE A 251 16.21 -0.75 -7.97
N ILE A 252 17.45 -1.16 -8.22
CA ILE A 252 17.75 -2.38 -8.98
C ILE A 252 18.18 -3.45 -7.98
N ILE A 253 17.53 -4.61 -8.03
CA ILE A 253 17.88 -5.75 -7.20
C ILE A 253 18.57 -6.79 -8.08
N SER A 254 19.83 -7.08 -7.79
CA SER A 254 20.65 -7.98 -8.63
C SER A 254 21.61 -8.82 -7.81
N SER A 255 22.17 -9.86 -8.43
CA SER A 255 23.13 -10.71 -7.73
C SER A 255 24.53 -10.11 -7.65
N ALA A 256 25.20 -10.34 -6.52
CA ALA A 256 26.57 -9.88 -6.28
C ALA A 256 27.54 -10.32 -7.40
N LYS A 257 27.40 -11.56 -7.87
CA LYS A 257 28.21 -12.13 -8.97
C LYS A 257 28.14 -11.27 -10.24
N HIS A 258 26.94 -10.84 -10.65
CA HIS A 258 26.75 -10.11 -11.91
C HIS A 258 27.07 -8.62 -11.76
N LEU A 259 26.84 -8.03 -10.60
CA LEU A 259 27.28 -6.67 -10.28
C LEU A 259 28.80 -6.54 -10.33
N ASN A 260 29.53 -7.50 -9.72
CA ASN A 260 31.00 -7.52 -9.73
C ASN A 260 31.59 -7.64 -11.13
N LYS A 261 30.94 -8.41 -12.04
CA LYS A 261 31.35 -8.53 -13.43
C LYS A 261 31.17 -7.24 -14.25
N ARG A 262 30.27 -6.32 -13.80
CA ARG A 262 29.87 -5.11 -14.54
C ARG A 262 30.09 -3.84 -13.69
N LYS A 263 31.20 -3.73 -12.96
CA LYS A 263 31.51 -2.63 -12.02
C LYS A 263 31.33 -1.25 -12.64
N LYS A 264 31.87 -1.01 -13.86
CA LYS A 264 31.75 0.29 -14.55
C LYS A 264 30.28 0.70 -14.77
N LYS A 265 29.41 -0.25 -15.14
CA LYS A 265 27.97 -0.01 -15.30
C LYS A 265 27.32 0.29 -13.95
N CYS A 266 27.67 -0.46 -12.91
CA CYS A 266 27.18 -0.24 -11.55
C CYS A 266 27.52 1.17 -11.07
N GLU A 267 28.78 1.59 -11.18
CA GLU A 267 29.22 2.94 -10.83
C GLU A 267 28.51 4.04 -11.61
N LEU A 268 28.33 3.85 -12.93
CA LEU A 268 27.60 4.78 -13.78
C LEU A 268 26.16 4.99 -13.29
N LEU A 269 25.44 3.89 -12.98
CA LEU A 269 24.05 3.96 -12.52
C LEU A 269 23.96 4.57 -11.12
N CYS A 270 24.87 4.23 -10.20
CA CYS A 270 24.93 4.85 -8.88
C CYS A 270 25.17 6.36 -8.95
N ARG A 271 26.08 6.85 -9.82
CA ARG A 271 26.29 8.29 -10.05
C ARG A 271 25.05 9.01 -10.57
N ARG A 272 24.13 8.31 -11.24
CA ARG A 272 22.84 8.83 -11.69
C ARG A 272 21.76 8.77 -10.60
N GLY A 273 22.10 8.37 -9.37
CA GLY A 273 21.16 8.27 -8.26
C GLY A 273 20.36 6.98 -8.20
N VAL A 274 20.70 5.97 -9.01
CA VAL A 274 20.06 4.65 -8.96
C VAL A 274 20.59 3.88 -7.75
N MET A 275 19.68 3.36 -6.95
CA MET A 275 20.02 2.49 -5.81
C MET A 275 20.17 1.05 -6.29
N ILE A 276 21.22 0.36 -5.85
CA ILE A 276 21.49 -1.02 -6.24
C ILE A 276 21.60 -1.88 -4.99
N GLU A 277 20.73 -2.89 -4.90
CA GLU A 277 20.72 -3.89 -3.82
C GLU A 277 21.28 -5.22 -4.31
N LYS A 278 22.07 -5.84 -3.45
CA LYS A 278 22.73 -7.12 -3.72
C LYS A 278 22.01 -8.22 -2.98
N LEU A 279 21.56 -9.23 -3.71
CA LEU A 279 21.00 -10.44 -3.14
C LEU A 279 21.65 -11.68 -3.77
N GLU A 280 21.65 -12.77 -3.02
CA GLU A 280 22.16 -14.04 -3.55
C GLU A 280 21.09 -14.72 -4.41
N LEU A 281 21.55 -15.52 -5.37
CA LEU A 281 20.68 -16.31 -6.21
C LEU A 281 20.34 -17.65 -5.54
N LYS A 282 19.06 -18.01 -5.55
CA LYS A 282 18.62 -19.39 -5.27
C LYS A 282 19.17 -20.36 -6.32
N LYS A 283 19.08 -21.67 -6.06
CA LYS A 283 19.59 -22.74 -6.96
C LYS A 283 19.07 -22.64 -8.40
N ASN A 284 17.86 -22.11 -8.58
CA ASN A 284 17.22 -21.89 -9.89
C ASN A 284 17.58 -20.54 -10.55
N ASN A 285 18.66 -19.89 -10.13
CA ASN A 285 19.13 -18.59 -10.63
C ASN A 285 18.13 -17.45 -10.48
N ARG A 286 17.18 -17.53 -9.55
CA ARG A 286 16.25 -16.44 -9.20
C ARG A 286 16.60 -15.79 -7.86
N ILE A 287 16.12 -14.58 -7.65
CA ILE A 287 16.19 -13.86 -6.37
C ILE A 287 14.98 -14.23 -5.53
N ASP A 288 15.17 -14.37 -4.22
CA ASP A 288 14.12 -14.62 -3.25
C ASP A 288 13.27 -13.38 -3.01
N PHE A 289 11.97 -13.47 -3.25
CA PHE A 289 11.04 -12.34 -3.01
C PHE A 289 10.85 -12.04 -1.53
N THR A 290 11.05 -13.01 -0.63
CA THR A 290 11.01 -12.76 0.82
C THR A 290 12.13 -11.82 1.27
N GLU A 291 13.33 -11.92 0.66
CA GLU A 291 14.44 -11.02 0.92
C GLU A 291 14.19 -9.63 0.30
N ILE A 292 13.60 -9.59 -0.90
CA ILE A 292 13.24 -8.33 -1.55
C ILE A 292 12.30 -7.51 -0.66
N VAL A 293 11.20 -8.09 -0.20
CA VAL A 293 10.21 -7.37 0.60
C VAL A 293 10.79 -6.91 1.95
N LYS A 294 11.69 -7.69 2.57
CA LYS A 294 12.41 -7.32 3.79
C LYS A 294 13.32 -6.11 3.58
N ILE A 295 14.11 -6.10 2.49
CA ILE A 295 14.96 -4.95 2.16
C ILE A 295 14.13 -3.70 1.91
N LEU A 296 13.05 -3.82 1.15
CA LEU A 296 12.17 -2.69 0.84
C LEU A 296 11.54 -2.10 2.12
N ALA A 297 11.08 -2.93 3.03
CA ALA A 297 10.50 -2.49 4.29
C ALA A 297 11.54 -1.85 5.22
N ASN A 298 12.70 -2.50 5.43
CA ASN A 298 13.64 -2.09 6.47
C ASN A 298 14.56 -0.94 6.03
N LYS A 299 14.98 -0.92 4.77
CA LYS A 299 15.91 0.09 4.26
C LYS A 299 15.21 1.29 3.64
N TYR A 300 14.05 1.07 3.00
CA TYR A 300 13.33 2.09 2.23
C TYR A 300 12.01 2.52 2.85
N ASN A 301 11.62 1.93 4.00
CA ASN A 301 10.35 2.18 4.68
C ASN A 301 9.12 1.98 3.76
N VAL A 302 9.19 1.01 2.87
CA VAL A 302 8.09 0.63 1.97
C VAL A 302 7.07 -0.17 2.77
N ALA A 303 5.88 0.38 3.00
CA ALA A 303 4.77 -0.29 3.66
C ALA A 303 3.76 -0.91 2.67
N SER A 304 3.84 -0.51 1.39
CA SER A 304 2.97 -1.01 0.31
C SER A 304 3.74 -1.22 -0.99
N LEU A 305 3.58 -2.38 -1.60
CA LEU A 305 4.26 -2.79 -2.83
C LEU A 305 3.25 -3.24 -3.87
N LEU A 306 3.33 -2.68 -5.08
CA LEU A 306 2.56 -3.10 -6.25
C LEU A 306 3.47 -3.89 -7.18
N ILE A 307 3.18 -5.16 -7.42
CA ILE A 307 3.86 -5.99 -8.43
C ILE A 307 3.07 -5.86 -9.74
N GLU A 308 3.72 -5.32 -10.76
CA GLU A 308 3.23 -5.25 -12.13
C GLU A 308 4.17 -6.04 -13.07
N GLY A 309 4.50 -7.24 -12.66
CA GLY A 309 5.42 -8.11 -13.38
C GLY A 309 4.77 -8.88 -14.53
N GLY A 310 5.61 -9.49 -15.38
CA GLY A 310 5.19 -10.56 -16.29
C GLY A 310 4.96 -11.87 -15.55
N GLY A 311 4.51 -12.89 -16.27
CA GLY A 311 4.11 -14.19 -15.70
C GLY A 311 5.14 -14.83 -14.78
N THR A 312 6.42 -14.78 -15.16
CA THR A 312 7.53 -15.32 -14.36
C THR A 312 7.72 -14.59 -13.03
N THR A 313 7.64 -13.24 -13.04
CA THR A 313 7.76 -12.42 -11.82
C THR A 313 6.60 -12.70 -10.88
N ASN A 314 5.39 -12.80 -11.44
CA ASN A 314 4.18 -13.10 -10.69
C ASN A 314 4.24 -14.49 -10.05
N ALA A 315 4.71 -15.51 -10.82
CA ALA A 315 4.89 -16.86 -10.32
C ALA A 315 5.83 -16.90 -9.11
N TYR A 316 7.01 -16.28 -9.21
CA TYR A 316 7.98 -16.26 -8.12
C TYR A 316 7.46 -15.52 -6.86
N ALA A 317 6.74 -14.43 -7.04
CA ALA A 317 6.15 -13.72 -5.91
C ALA A 317 5.06 -14.53 -5.20
N LEU A 318 4.27 -15.31 -5.97
CA LEU A 318 3.26 -16.23 -5.43
C LEU A 318 3.88 -17.45 -4.77
N GLU A 319 4.87 -18.10 -5.41
CA GLU A 319 5.61 -19.24 -4.86
C GLU A 319 6.32 -18.91 -3.55
N ASP A 320 6.91 -17.70 -3.43
CA ASP A 320 7.57 -17.25 -2.20
C ASP A 320 6.58 -16.74 -1.14
N GLY A 321 5.26 -16.79 -1.40
CA GLY A 321 4.20 -16.46 -0.45
C GLY A 321 4.15 -15.00 -0.01
N VAL A 322 4.71 -14.06 -0.79
CA VAL A 322 4.78 -12.64 -0.39
C VAL A 322 3.54 -11.84 -0.76
N VAL A 323 2.67 -12.35 -1.64
CA VAL A 323 1.49 -11.65 -2.16
C VAL A 323 0.33 -11.73 -1.17
N ASP A 324 -0.25 -10.58 -0.82
CA ASP A 324 -1.42 -10.47 0.07
C ASP A 324 -2.73 -10.34 -0.70
N GLU A 325 -2.69 -9.68 -1.87
CA GLU A 325 -3.90 -9.34 -2.63
C GLU A 325 -3.63 -9.36 -4.12
N VAL A 326 -4.57 -9.87 -4.89
CA VAL A 326 -4.51 -9.96 -6.36
C VAL A 326 -5.55 -9.04 -6.97
N TRP A 327 -5.14 -8.23 -7.94
CA TRP A 327 -5.99 -7.36 -8.75
C TRP A 327 -5.91 -7.79 -10.21
N LEU A 328 -6.95 -8.45 -10.73
CA LEU A 328 -7.04 -8.88 -12.12
C LEU A 328 -8.02 -8.01 -12.90
N PHE A 329 -7.50 -7.29 -13.88
CA PHE A 329 -8.31 -6.60 -14.88
C PHE A 329 -8.54 -7.54 -16.05
N VAL A 330 -9.75 -8.04 -16.18
CA VAL A 330 -10.13 -9.02 -17.21
C VAL A 330 -10.79 -8.29 -18.36
N ALA A 331 -10.15 -8.30 -19.52
CA ALA A 331 -10.68 -7.72 -20.75
C ALA A 331 -11.55 -8.75 -21.49
N PRO A 332 -12.64 -8.33 -22.18
CA PRO A 332 -13.53 -9.22 -22.93
C PRO A 332 -12.94 -9.57 -24.31
N ILE A 333 -11.70 -10.05 -24.32
CA ILE A 333 -10.99 -10.52 -25.53
C ILE A 333 -10.39 -11.90 -25.28
N ILE A 334 -10.20 -12.67 -26.31
CA ILE A 334 -9.52 -13.96 -26.32
C ILE A 334 -8.28 -13.83 -27.19
N ILE A 335 -7.09 -14.11 -26.63
CA ILE A 335 -5.84 -14.07 -27.34
C ILE A 335 -5.47 -15.43 -27.92
N GLY A 336 -5.71 -16.51 -27.17
CA GLY A 336 -5.36 -17.86 -27.58
C GLY A 336 -3.84 -18.11 -27.64
N GLY A 337 -3.46 -19.23 -28.26
CA GLY A 337 -2.06 -19.58 -28.48
C GLY A 337 -1.41 -20.29 -27.29
N ARG A 338 -0.81 -21.46 -27.53
CA ARG A 338 -0.10 -22.22 -26.51
C ARG A 338 1.08 -21.44 -25.93
N GLU A 339 1.85 -20.77 -26.79
CA GLU A 339 3.04 -20.00 -26.43
C GLU A 339 2.73 -18.56 -26.02
N ALA A 340 1.45 -18.15 -25.97
CA ALA A 340 1.06 -16.85 -25.50
C ALA A 340 1.26 -16.75 -23.97
N ILE A 341 1.85 -15.63 -23.50
CA ILE A 341 2.29 -15.44 -22.13
C ILE A 341 1.08 -15.37 -21.19
N THR A 342 1.06 -16.19 -20.13
CA THR A 342 0.03 -16.18 -19.10
C THR A 342 0.39 -15.21 -17.97
N PHE A 343 -0.62 -14.83 -17.15
CA PHE A 343 -0.35 -13.91 -16.02
C PHE A 343 0.43 -14.57 -14.86
N VAL A 344 0.39 -15.89 -14.78
CA VAL A 344 1.25 -16.71 -13.89
C VAL A 344 1.86 -17.83 -14.71
N GLU A 345 3.19 -17.84 -14.75
CA GLU A 345 4.01 -18.91 -15.34
C GLU A 345 4.58 -19.81 -14.22
N GLY A 346 5.76 -20.40 -14.42
CA GLY A 346 6.41 -21.27 -13.44
C GLY A 346 5.97 -22.72 -13.54
N ALA A 347 6.30 -23.52 -12.53
CA ALA A 347 5.98 -24.94 -12.50
C ALA A 347 4.50 -25.24 -12.24
N GLY A 348 3.81 -24.30 -11.59
CA GLY A 348 2.43 -24.50 -11.14
C GLY A 348 2.33 -25.49 -9.99
N VAL A 349 1.14 -26.06 -9.80
CA VAL A 349 0.82 -27.08 -8.77
C VAL A 349 0.45 -28.40 -9.46
N GLU A 350 0.77 -29.52 -8.80
CA GLU A 350 0.43 -30.83 -9.34
C GLU A 350 -1.05 -31.19 -9.13
N LYS A 351 -1.65 -30.71 -8.04
CA LYS A 351 -3.04 -30.99 -7.70
C LYS A 351 -3.83 -29.71 -7.48
N VAL A 352 -5.10 -29.71 -7.86
CA VAL A 352 -6.02 -28.57 -7.68
C VAL A 352 -6.16 -28.16 -6.22
N GLU A 353 -6.06 -29.09 -5.28
CA GLU A 353 -6.13 -28.81 -3.83
C GLU A 353 -4.98 -27.95 -3.32
N GLU A 354 -3.82 -27.98 -3.99
CA GLU A 354 -2.62 -27.18 -3.68
C GLU A 354 -2.70 -25.76 -4.27
N ALA A 355 -3.73 -25.46 -5.07
CA ALA A 355 -3.86 -24.18 -5.72
C ALA A 355 -4.05 -23.05 -4.69
N ILE A 356 -3.44 -21.91 -4.97
CA ILE A 356 -3.58 -20.70 -4.17
C ILE A 356 -5.05 -20.24 -4.21
N LYS A 357 -5.69 -20.19 -3.05
CA LYS A 357 -7.10 -19.81 -2.92
C LYS A 357 -7.25 -18.33 -2.62
N LEU A 358 -8.13 -17.67 -3.36
CA LEU A 358 -8.50 -16.28 -3.12
C LEU A 358 -9.76 -16.22 -2.23
N HIS A 359 -9.73 -15.30 -1.27
CA HIS A 359 -10.81 -15.04 -0.33
C HIS A 359 -11.28 -13.58 -0.44
N ASN A 360 -12.46 -13.29 0.12
CA ASN A 360 -13.03 -11.94 0.14
C ASN A 360 -13.06 -11.28 -1.25
N ILE A 361 -13.53 -12.05 -2.24
CA ILE A 361 -13.54 -11.63 -3.63
C ILE A 361 -14.50 -10.46 -3.82
N LYS A 362 -14.00 -9.37 -4.43
CA LYS A 362 -14.77 -8.21 -4.87
C LYS A 362 -14.71 -8.09 -6.37
N ILE A 363 -15.85 -7.91 -7.01
CA ILE A 363 -15.98 -7.74 -8.45
C ILE A 363 -16.48 -6.33 -8.74
N LYS A 364 -15.83 -5.63 -9.67
CA LYS A 364 -16.21 -4.28 -10.12
C LYS A 364 -16.23 -4.21 -11.62
N ASN A 365 -17.33 -3.74 -12.19
CA ASN A 365 -17.43 -3.49 -13.62
C ASN A 365 -16.73 -2.17 -14.00
N ILE A 366 -15.87 -2.22 -15.02
CA ILE A 366 -15.12 -1.07 -15.55
C ILE A 366 -15.45 -0.96 -17.05
N GLY A 367 -16.62 -0.39 -17.37
CA GLY A 367 -17.14 -0.41 -18.74
C GLY A 367 -17.43 -1.84 -19.18
N LYS A 368 -16.71 -2.31 -20.22
CA LYS A 368 -16.83 -3.69 -20.73
C LYS A 368 -15.92 -4.69 -20.00
N GLU A 369 -15.03 -4.22 -19.13
CA GLU A 369 -14.02 -5.00 -18.39
C GLU A 369 -14.49 -5.29 -16.98
N VAL A 370 -13.86 -6.27 -16.35
CA VAL A 370 -14.09 -6.64 -14.96
C VAL A 370 -12.81 -6.52 -14.18
N LEU A 371 -12.86 -5.85 -13.03
CA LEU A 371 -11.80 -5.91 -12.02
C LEU A 371 -12.20 -6.89 -10.93
N LEU A 372 -11.44 -7.97 -10.81
CA LEU A 372 -11.51 -8.92 -9.72
C LEU A 372 -10.43 -8.61 -8.70
N ILE A 373 -10.82 -8.47 -7.42
CA ILE A 373 -9.89 -8.28 -6.30
C ILE A 373 -10.10 -9.43 -5.32
N GLY A 374 -9.05 -10.16 -4.98
CA GLY A 374 -9.11 -11.25 -4.01
C GLY A 374 -7.90 -11.21 -3.07
N LYS A 375 -8.09 -11.60 -1.81
CA LYS A 375 -7.02 -11.73 -0.82
C LYS A 375 -6.47 -13.14 -0.80
N ILE A 376 -5.16 -13.28 -0.63
CA ILE A 376 -4.51 -14.55 -0.32
C ILE A 376 -4.41 -14.64 1.21
N LEU A 377 -4.87 -15.75 1.79
CA LEU A 377 -4.60 -16.02 3.20
C LEU A 377 -3.14 -16.46 3.32
N ALA A 378 -2.41 -15.85 4.25
CA ALA A 378 -1.08 -16.35 4.61
C ALA A 378 -1.25 -17.81 5.07
N LEU A 379 -0.50 -18.71 4.44
CA LEU A 379 -0.40 -20.11 4.83
C LEU A 379 0.18 -20.22 6.25
#